data_7de6bf4b23b6ab9bc5253db12ea50ac1
#
_entry.id   7de6bf4b23b6ab9bc5253db12ea50ac1
#
_cell.length_a   1.000
_cell.length_b   1.000
_cell.length_c   1.000
_cell.angle_alpha   90.00
_cell.angle_beta   90.00
_cell.angle_gamma   90.00
#
_symmetry.space_group_name_H-M   'P 1'
#
loop_
_entity.id
_entity.type
_entity.pdbx_description
1 polymer ?
#
loop_
_entity_poly.entity_id
_entity_poly.type
_entity_poly.pdbx_seq_one_letter_code
_entity_poly.pdbx_strand_id
1 'polypeptide(L)'
;MGAAAVTDGTGSTTGTARRHVHVGQVRFADLDPLNHVNNVRMLTYLEDARISFLHWDDEDGPGAFGNLVVARHEADYLRPLTLRRAPFRVETWVTEIRNASFTLRYEILDDDAVYLRALSVLVAYDLAEQRPRRLSPAERAHLERYLA
;
A
#
# COMPACT_ATOMS: atom_id res chain seq x y z
N MET A 1 -17.66 27.24 36.18
CA MET A 1 -17.33 27.06 35.85
C MET A 1 -17.10 26.61 34.70
N GLY A 2 -17.11 26.48 33.98
CA GLY A 2 -17.15 26.10 32.98
C GLY A 2 -16.34 25.87 32.04
N ALA A 3 -15.98 25.23 31.73
CA ALA A 3 -15.12 24.91 31.02
C ALA A 3 -15.26 24.63 29.83
N ALA A 4 -15.25 25.12 29.18
CA ALA A 4 -15.31 24.96 28.07
C ALA A 4 -14.63 24.21 27.29
N ALA A 5 -14.93 23.50 26.96
CA ALA A 5 -14.34 22.72 26.31
C ALA A 5 -14.10 22.91 25.07
N VAL A 6 -13.59 23.00 24.68
CA VAL A 6 -13.23 23.10 23.62
C VAL A 6 -13.02 22.35 22.79
N THR A 7 -13.31 22.02 22.24
CA THR A 7 -13.29 21.33 21.41
C THR A 7 -12.75 21.33 20.34
N ASP A 8 -12.36 21.65 20.09
CA ASP A 8 -11.79 21.59 19.10
C ASP A 8 -11.79 20.65 18.29
N GLY A 9 -12.39 20.33 18.17
CA GLY A 9 -12.48 19.34 17.52
C GLY A 9 -12.04 19.34 16.28
N THR A 10 -11.81 20.00 15.98
CA THR A 10 -11.34 20.14 14.74
C THR A 10 -10.61 19.11 14.43
N GLY A 11 -10.64 18.38 14.85
CA GLY A 11 -10.11 17.45 14.62
C GLY A 11 -9.88 16.83 13.68
N SER A 12 -9.67 16.94 13.33
CA SER A 12 -9.19 16.42 12.56
C SER A 12 -9.30 15.27 12.17
N THR A 13 -10.04 15.09 11.85
CA THR A 13 -10.23 14.04 11.34
C THR A 13 -9.41 13.80 10.34
N THR A 14 -8.51 14.18 10.35
CA THR A 14 -7.67 13.97 9.35
C THR A 14 -7.69 12.63 9.51
N GLY A 15 -8.59 12.16 9.52
CA GLY A 15 -8.71 10.99 9.78
C GLY A 15 -7.95 10.10 9.07
N THR A 16 -7.86 9.13 9.38
CA THR A 16 -7.18 8.17 8.84
C THR A 16 -7.74 7.93 7.55
N ALA A 17 -7.05 8.14 6.60
CA ALA A 17 -7.44 7.75 5.31
C ALA A 17 -7.69 6.26 5.37
N ARG A 18 -8.62 5.81 4.60
CA ARG A 18 -8.87 4.39 4.49
C ARG A 18 -7.61 3.70 3.99
N ARG A 19 -7.23 2.65 4.66
CA ARG A 19 -6.10 1.83 4.25
C ARG A 19 -6.58 0.44 3.86
N HIS A 20 -6.07 -0.06 2.77
CA HIS A 20 -6.29 -1.43 2.38
C HIS A 20 -5.38 -2.31 3.23
N VAL A 21 -5.89 -3.44 3.71
CA VAL A 21 -5.12 -4.35 4.56
C VAL A 21 -4.97 -5.68 3.84
N HIS A 22 -3.73 -6.08 3.63
CA HIS A 22 -3.38 -7.39 3.12
C HIS A 22 -2.67 -8.16 4.23
N VAL A 23 -3.10 -9.38 4.49
CA VAL A 23 -2.51 -10.21 5.55
C VAL A 23 -1.55 -11.20 4.91
N GLY A 24 -0.35 -11.27 5.44
CA GLY A 24 0.68 -12.17 4.95
C GLY A 24 1.29 -13.02 6.04
N GLN A 25 1.99 -14.04 5.63
CA GLN A 25 2.66 -14.98 6.51
C GLN A 25 4.12 -15.09 6.08
N VAL A 26 5.03 -14.95 7.02
CA VAL A 26 6.45 -15.17 6.73
C VAL A 26 6.68 -16.66 6.50
N ARG A 27 7.35 -17.01 5.41
CA ARG A 27 7.70 -18.38 5.08
C ARG A 27 9.17 -18.62 5.38
N PHE A 28 9.51 -19.84 5.69
CA PHE A 28 10.91 -20.19 5.90
C PHE A 28 11.76 -19.83 4.68
N ALA A 29 11.22 -20.03 3.49
CA ALA A 29 11.93 -19.71 2.25
C ALA A 29 12.21 -18.20 2.07
N ASP A 30 11.57 -17.34 2.85
CA ASP A 30 11.76 -15.89 2.77
C ASP A 30 12.99 -15.41 3.55
N LEU A 31 13.59 -16.29 4.36
CA LEU A 31 14.69 -15.91 5.25
C LEU A 31 16.04 -15.90 4.53
N ASP A 32 16.92 -15.04 5.01
CA ASP A 32 18.31 -14.99 4.57
C ASP A 32 19.20 -15.69 5.62
N PRO A 33 20.52 -15.77 5.38
CA PRO A 33 21.40 -16.41 6.35
C PRO A 33 21.41 -15.79 7.74
N LEU A 34 20.90 -14.58 7.90
CA LEU A 34 20.81 -13.90 9.18
C LEU A 34 19.52 -14.24 9.92
N ASN A 35 18.70 -15.12 9.38
CA ASN A 35 17.40 -15.51 9.93
C ASN A 35 16.40 -14.35 9.94
N HIS A 36 16.58 -13.40 9.08
CA HIS A 36 15.61 -12.32 8.86
C HIS A 36 14.98 -12.49 7.51
N VAL A 37 13.79 -11.98 7.32
CA VAL A 37 13.20 -11.92 6.00
C VAL A 37 14.14 -11.12 5.10
N ASN A 38 14.50 -11.68 3.97
CA ASN A 38 15.37 -11.03 3.00
C ASN A 38 14.75 -9.72 2.52
N ASN A 39 15.55 -8.68 2.41
CA ASN A 39 15.08 -7.36 2.00
C ASN A 39 14.29 -7.42 0.69
N VAL A 40 14.72 -8.24 -0.25
CA VAL A 40 14.03 -8.36 -1.53
C VAL A 40 12.67 -9.03 -1.35
N ARG A 41 12.55 -9.97 -0.42
CA ARG A 41 11.27 -10.62 -0.13
C ARG A 41 10.28 -9.64 0.46
N MET A 42 10.73 -8.67 1.23
CA MET A 42 9.84 -7.65 1.75
C MET A 42 9.21 -6.83 0.62
N LEU A 43 9.95 -6.58 -0.45
CA LEU A 43 9.38 -5.94 -1.65
C LEU A 43 8.36 -6.86 -2.34
N THR A 44 8.56 -8.16 -2.30
CA THR A 44 7.58 -9.12 -2.80
C THR A 44 6.28 -9.05 -2.01
N TYR A 45 6.36 -8.88 -0.70
CA TYR A 45 5.16 -8.70 0.14
C TYR A 45 4.38 -7.44 -0.27
N LEU A 46 5.11 -6.37 -0.61
CA LEU A 46 4.46 -5.16 -1.10
C LEU A 46 3.78 -5.41 -2.45
N GLU A 47 4.40 -6.20 -3.30
CA GLU A 47 3.82 -6.54 -4.59
C GLU A 47 2.52 -7.33 -4.40
N ASP A 48 2.53 -8.32 -3.52
CA ASP A 48 1.33 -9.09 -3.23
C ASP A 48 0.20 -8.20 -2.71
N ALA A 49 0.54 -7.28 -1.83
CA ALA A 49 -0.44 -6.33 -1.29
C ALA A 49 -0.98 -5.41 -2.38
N ARG A 50 -0.12 -4.99 -3.29
CA ARG A 50 -0.50 -4.12 -4.40
C ARG A 50 -1.44 -4.83 -5.35
N ILE A 51 -1.15 -6.09 -5.67
CA ILE A 51 -2.03 -6.90 -6.51
C ILE A 51 -3.39 -7.08 -5.86
N SER A 52 -3.41 -7.37 -4.57
CA SER A 52 -4.65 -7.48 -3.82
C SER A 52 -5.45 -6.19 -3.89
N PHE A 53 -4.79 -5.07 -3.62
CA PHE A 53 -5.44 -3.77 -3.60
C PHE A 53 -6.00 -3.36 -4.96
N LEU A 54 -5.26 -3.64 -6.03
CA LEU A 54 -5.62 -3.12 -7.35
C LEU A 54 -6.47 -4.08 -8.17
N HIS A 55 -6.40 -5.36 -7.88
CA HIS A 55 -7.02 -6.34 -8.77
C HIS A 55 -8.01 -7.29 -8.11
N TRP A 56 -7.91 -7.54 -6.82
CA TRP A 56 -8.73 -8.58 -6.21
C TRP A 56 -9.77 -8.12 -5.20
N ASP A 57 -9.48 -7.06 -4.48
CA ASP A 57 -10.36 -6.66 -3.38
C ASP A 57 -11.32 -5.54 -3.75
N ASP A 58 -11.77 -5.54 -4.98
CA ASP A 58 -12.71 -4.53 -5.40
C ASP A 58 -14.12 -5.06 -5.18
N GLU A 59 -14.84 -4.45 -4.28
CA GLU A 59 -16.22 -4.82 -4.04
C GLU A 59 -17.07 -4.59 -5.27
N ASP A 60 -16.62 -3.76 -6.15
CA ASP A 60 -17.37 -3.41 -7.35
C ASP A 60 -17.01 -4.30 -8.54
N GLY A 61 -16.24 -5.34 -8.31
CA GLY A 61 -15.92 -6.27 -9.37
C GLY A 61 -14.46 -6.29 -9.74
N PRO A 62 -14.11 -7.25 -10.53
CA PRO A 62 -12.74 -7.51 -10.82
C PRO A 62 -12.15 -6.45 -11.66
N GLY A 63 -11.07 -6.02 -11.15
CA GLY A 63 -10.23 -5.48 -12.11
C GLY A 63 -10.59 -4.16 -12.67
N ALA A 64 -10.80 -3.19 -11.84
CA ALA A 64 -10.90 -1.85 -12.38
C ALA A 64 -9.62 -1.45 -13.09
N PHE A 65 -8.51 -2.11 -12.79
CA PHE A 65 -7.22 -1.68 -13.29
C PHE A 65 -6.75 -2.46 -14.50
N GLY A 66 -6.36 -1.74 -15.53
CA GLY A 66 -5.62 -2.26 -16.65
C GLY A 66 -4.14 -2.38 -16.32
N ASN A 67 -3.32 -2.39 -17.33
CA ASN A 67 -1.88 -2.57 -17.15
C ASN A 67 -1.23 -1.38 -16.46
N LEU A 68 -0.33 -1.70 -15.54
CA LEU A 68 0.43 -0.74 -14.78
C LEU A 68 1.89 -1.13 -14.80
N VAL A 69 2.76 -0.15 -14.78
CA VAL A 69 4.19 -0.39 -14.60
C VAL A 69 4.67 0.37 -13.38
N VAL A 70 5.66 -0.18 -12.70
CA VAL A 70 6.28 0.48 -11.56
C VAL A 70 7.36 1.40 -12.08
N ALA A 71 7.26 2.68 -11.74
CA ALA A 71 8.26 3.66 -12.14
C ALA A 71 9.28 3.95 -11.04
N ARG A 72 8.90 3.76 -9.78
CA ARG A 72 9.78 4.11 -8.67
C ARG A 72 9.37 3.35 -7.43
N HIS A 73 10.37 2.95 -6.64
CA HIS A 73 10.18 2.44 -5.30
C HIS A 73 11.11 3.17 -4.34
N GLU A 74 10.63 3.42 -3.14
CA GLU A 74 11.47 3.83 -2.01
C GLU A 74 11.08 2.96 -0.84
N ALA A 75 12.06 2.49 -0.09
CA ALA A 75 11.78 1.63 1.04
C ALA A 75 12.76 1.93 2.18
N ASP A 76 12.20 2.08 3.38
CA ASP A 76 12.98 2.23 4.59
C ASP A 76 12.76 0.98 5.44
N TYR A 77 13.82 0.24 5.69
CA TYR A 77 13.79 -0.97 6.48
C TYR A 77 14.02 -0.59 7.94
N LEU A 78 12.96 -0.61 8.72
CA LEU A 78 12.98 -0.08 10.09
C LEU A 78 13.39 -1.11 11.11
N ARG A 79 12.96 -2.34 10.96
CA ARG A 79 13.25 -3.44 11.87
C ARG A 79 13.30 -4.76 11.12
N PRO A 80 14.09 -5.71 11.58
CA PRO A 80 14.09 -7.04 10.98
C PRO A 80 12.75 -7.72 11.21
N LEU A 81 12.22 -8.32 10.17
CA LEU A 81 11.05 -9.19 10.27
C LEU A 81 11.55 -10.62 10.35
N THR A 82 11.06 -11.37 11.30
CA THR A 82 11.54 -12.72 11.57
C THR A 82 10.45 -13.76 11.34
N LEU A 83 10.85 -15.02 11.27
CA LEU A 83 9.91 -16.12 11.12
C LEU A 83 9.01 -16.18 12.36
N ARG A 84 7.73 -16.31 12.15
CA ARG A 84 6.75 -16.31 13.22
C ARG A 84 5.47 -16.97 12.75
N ARG A 85 4.66 -17.42 13.70
CA ARG A 85 3.35 -17.96 13.38
C ARG A 85 2.33 -16.84 13.14
N ALA A 86 2.44 -15.76 13.89
CA ALA A 86 1.51 -14.65 13.75
C ALA A 86 1.69 -13.99 12.37
N PRO A 87 0.62 -13.66 11.70
CA PRO A 87 0.73 -12.98 10.41
C PRO A 87 1.17 -11.54 10.57
N PHE A 88 1.71 -11.00 9.51
CA PHE A 88 1.92 -9.56 9.41
C PHE A 88 0.81 -8.97 8.54
N ARG A 89 0.70 -7.65 8.55
CA ARG A 89 -0.19 -6.92 7.66
C ARG A 89 0.64 -6.02 6.76
N VAL A 90 0.14 -5.80 5.56
CA VAL A 90 0.62 -4.71 4.73
C VAL A 90 -0.55 -3.75 4.57
N GLU A 91 -0.38 -2.55 5.06
CA GLU A 91 -1.38 -1.50 4.89
C GLU A 91 -0.96 -0.61 3.73
N THR A 92 -1.90 -0.35 2.83
CA THR A 92 -1.66 0.40 1.60
C THR A 92 -2.67 1.52 1.48
N TRP A 93 -2.19 2.69 1.10
CA TRP A 93 -3.07 3.85 0.84
C TRP A 93 -2.47 4.70 -0.27
N VAL A 94 -3.25 5.66 -0.74
CA VAL A 94 -2.88 6.52 -1.88
C VAL A 94 -2.52 7.90 -1.36
N THR A 95 -1.47 8.49 -1.86
CA THR A 95 -1.09 9.86 -1.46
C THR A 95 -1.12 10.85 -2.60
N GLU A 96 -1.13 10.40 -3.84
CA GLU A 96 -1.18 11.30 -4.98
C GLU A 96 -1.80 10.59 -6.18
N ILE A 97 -2.64 11.27 -6.90
CA ILE A 97 -3.25 10.77 -8.13
C ILE A 97 -3.03 11.83 -9.21
N ARG A 98 -2.36 11.44 -10.28
CA ARG A 98 -2.13 12.28 -11.44
C ARG A 98 -2.92 11.77 -12.64
N ASN A 99 -2.69 12.34 -13.82
CA ASN A 99 -3.43 11.93 -15.01
C ASN A 99 -3.16 10.47 -15.41
N ALA A 100 -1.92 10.05 -15.35
CA ALA A 100 -1.51 8.72 -15.80
C ALA A 100 -0.76 7.93 -14.74
N SER A 101 -0.65 8.46 -13.53
CA SER A 101 0.15 7.83 -12.48
C SER A 101 -0.45 8.10 -11.11
N PHE A 102 -0.01 7.33 -10.15
CA PHE A 102 -0.41 7.52 -8.76
C PHE A 102 0.69 7.00 -7.84
N THR A 103 0.65 7.45 -6.60
CA THR A 103 1.61 7.03 -5.59
C THR A 103 0.89 6.26 -4.50
N LEU A 104 1.40 5.06 -4.23
CA LEU A 104 0.96 4.25 -3.10
C LEU A 104 1.99 4.35 -1.99
N ARG A 105 1.50 4.35 -0.76
CA ARG A 105 2.35 4.17 0.41
C ARG A 105 1.97 2.89 1.10
N TYR A 106 2.95 2.30 1.77
CA TYR A 106 2.78 1.02 2.46
C TYR A 106 3.44 1.02 3.80
N GLU A 107 2.88 0.23 4.69
CA GLU A 107 3.59 -0.19 5.90
C GLU A 107 3.46 -1.69 6.04
N ILE A 108 4.56 -2.38 6.33
CA ILE A 108 4.53 -3.76 6.78
C ILE A 108 4.64 -3.71 8.29
N LEU A 109 3.63 -4.25 8.97
CA LEU A 109 3.53 -4.11 10.41
C LEU A 109 2.76 -5.27 11.04
N ASP A 110 2.82 -5.32 12.34
CA ASP A 110 1.95 -6.14 13.16
C ASP A 110 1.57 -5.31 14.38
N ASP A 111 1.04 -5.94 15.41
CA ASP A 111 0.60 -5.21 16.59
C ASP A 111 1.76 -4.65 17.42
N ASP A 112 2.96 -5.16 17.20
CA ASP A 112 4.12 -4.76 17.99
C ASP A 112 4.98 -3.69 17.33
N ALA A 113 5.05 -3.68 16.02
CA ALA A 113 6.03 -2.83 15.34
C ALA A 113 5.69 -2.57 13.87
N VAL A 114 6.32 -1.55 13.32
CA VAL A 114 6.38 -1.31 11.88
C VAL A 114 7.76 -1.74 11.42
N TYR A 115 7.79 -2.63 10.45
CA TYR A 115 9.03 -3.23 9.95
C TYR A 115 9.57 -2.53 8.72
N LEU A 116 8.67 -1.99 7.90
CA LEU A 116 9.04 -1.33 6.66
C LEU A 116 8.04 -0.23 6.34
N ARG A 117 8.55 0.88 5.84
CA ARG A 117 7.74 1.92 5.21
C ARG A 117 8.23 2.11 3.80
N ALA A 118 7.30 2.25 2.88
CA ALA A 118 7.67 2.34 1.47
C ALA A 118 6.69 3.16 0.68
N LEU A 119 7.11 3.51 -0.52
CA LEU A 119 6.20 4.06 -1.50
C LEU A 119 6.54 3.49 -2.88
N SER A 120 5.54 3.48 -3.75
CA SER A 120 5.70 3.13 -5.15
C SER A 120 4.97 4.13 -6.00
N VAL A 121 5.58 4.53 -7.09
CA VAL A 121 4.91 5.30 -8.12
C VAL A 121 4.58 4.34 -9.25
N LEU A 122 3.31 4.28 -9.61
CA LEU A 122 2.80 3.41 -10.66
C LEU A 122 2.27 4.24 -11.80
N VAL A 123 2.51 3.77 -13.01
CA VAL A 123 2.07 4.47 -14.22
C VAL A 123 1.12 3.55 -14.98
N ALA A 124 -0.05 4.08 -15.32
CA ALA A 124 -0.97 3.38 -16.21
C ALA A 124 -0.35 3.32 -17.60
N TYR A 125 -0.36 2.15 -18.20
CA TYR A 125 0.44 1.90 -19.37
C TYR A 125 -0.37 1.17 -20.45
N ASP A 126 -0.16 1.59 -21.69
CA ASP A 126 -0.76 0.95 -22.84
C ASP A 126 0.29 0.06 -23.47
N LEU A 127 0.12 -1.26 -23.34
CA LEU A 127 1.08 -2.21 -23.85
C LEU A 127 1.15 -2.23 -25.37
N ALA A 128 0.02 -1.99 -26.03
CA ALA A 128 -0.01 -2.00 -27.49
C ALA A 128 0.76 -0.81 -28.05
N GLU A 129 0.55 0.38 -27.47
CA GLU A 129 1.20 1.59 -27.92
C GLU A 129 2.54 1.83 -27.23
N GLN A 130 2.87 1.03 -26.21
CA GLN A 130 4.09 1.15 -25.44
C GLN A 130 4.32 2.56 -24.91
N ARG A 131 3.29 3.11 -24.27
CA ARG A 131 3.36 4.44 -23.66
C ARG A 131 2.36 4.58 -22.53
N PRO A 132 2.54 5.57 -21.66
CA PRO A 132 1.55 5.85 -20.61
C PRO A 132 0.18 6.16 -21.20
N ARG A 133 -0.84 5.80 -20.45
CA ARG A 133 -2.23 6.13 -20.77
C ARG A 133 -2.85 6.87 -19.58
N ARG A 134 -3.97 7.51 -19.79
CA ARG A 134 -4.68 8.11 -18.67
C ARG A 134 -5.32 7.03 -17.83
N LEU A 135 -5.41 7.30 -16.54
CA LEU A 135 -6.20 6.47 -15.64
C LEU A 135 -7.68 6.56 -16.09
N SER A 136 -8.34 5.43 -16.09
CA SER A 136 -9.78 5.42 -16.39
C SER A 136 -10.56 6.00 -15.22
N PRO A 137 -11.81 6.44 -15.46
CA PRO A 137 -12.66 6.91 -14.35
C PRO A 137 -12.82 5.87 -13.24
N ALA A 138 -12.92 4.59 -13.59
CA ALA A 138 -13.06 3.53 -12.59
C ALA A 138 -11.80 3.35 -11.76
N GLU A 139 -10.65 3.39 -12.41
CA GLU A 139 -9.35 3.34 -11.72
C GLU A 139 -9.22 4.52 -10.76
N ARG A 140 -9.52 5.70 -11.24
CA ARG A 140 -9.43 6.92 -10.43
C ARG A 140 -10.36 6.85 -9.23
N ALA A 141 -11.59 6.41 -9.43
CA ALA A 141 -12.57 6.31 -8.34
C ALA A 141 -12.11 5.35 -7.26
N HIS A 142 -11.53 4.22 -7.66
CA HIS A 142 -10.98 3.26 -6.70
C HIS A 142 -9.86 3.90 -5.85
N LEU A 143 -8.94 4.58 -6.50
CA LEU A 143 -7.82 5.23 -5.81
C LEU A 143 -8.31 6.32 -4.85
N GLU A 144 -9.31 7.09 -5.26
CA GLU A 144 -9.82 8.19 -4.44
C GLU A 144 -10.41 7.70 -3.12
N ARG A 145 -10.91 6.48 -3.06
CA ARG A 145 -11.43 5.94 -1.81
C ARG A 145 -10.34 5.75 -0.75
N TYR A 146 -9.10 5.67 -1.16
CA TYR A 146 -7.96 5.44 -0.25
C TYR A 146 -7.00 6.64 -0.22
N LEU A 147 -7.41 7.75 -0.77
CA LEU A 147 -6.57 8.93 -0.82
C LEU A 147 -6.46 9.58 0.55
N ALA A 148 -5.23 9.78 0.99
CA ALA A 148 -4.94 10.39 2.29
C ALA A 148 -4.78 11.90 2.15
#